data_021fffd0d90697e9c30b509595af3304
#
_entry.id   021fffd0d90697e9c30b509595af3304
#
_cell.length_a   1.000
_cell.length_b   1.000
_cell.length_c   1.000
_cell.angle_alpha   90.00
_cell.angle_beta   90.00
_cell.angle_gamma   90.00
#
_symmetry.space_group_name_H-M   'P 1'
#
loop_
_entity.id
_entity.type
_entity.pdbx_description
1 polymer ?
#
loop_
_entity_poly.entity_id
_entity_poly.type
_entity_poly.pdbx_seq_one_letter_code
_entity_poly.pdbx_strand_id
1 'polypeptide(L)'
;MPVKTKLRCAGESHVGMVRQNNEDRVYCDADRGIFLVIDGIGGQAAGEQAADIALNLVRARLERQTGTAEDRIREGIAVANNDILHAAATRPEWHGMACVLTVAVIENGRAVVGHVGDSRLYKIRQREIRKITHDHSPVGEREDRREISEAEAMRHPRRNEVYRDVGSQEHAPDDPDFIELLSIPFEPDSALLLCSDGLTDQVTAAEILRTVLANAGHPGGAVHELIEEANLAGGKDNVSVLVVEGEQFAAAREAFPAIAPPSRNVFAARPAMFVYGLACAALIFAALGYFGVLERRPEVPPARTLKVGTGGFATINEALAKARPGDTVEVSSGEYPEQLRLPSGVTVRGRLPDVPILRAAPIENGPAVAIVAEGIQGARVLGVRIRADENAPLAVAVLVSDAGLELQDTEIVGAATGIEIRGKSTAVLRANSIEDCRDTGIRISGDSAPWLLYNAILRNGRRPHDAGPGVIVEAPAHPVLIGNTFGDDGSDPVRLPEGMDKDRIAKFNFFLPAKPPARNRGGAPR
;
A
#
# COMPACT_ATOMS: atom_id res chain seq x y z
N MET A 1 22.01 -20.82 7.21
CA MET A 1 21.08 -19.72 6.90
C MET A 1 20.02 -20.30 5.98
N PRO A 2 18.73 -20.10 6.18
CA PRO A 2 17.73 -20.53 5.20
C PRO A 2 18.02 -19.80 3.88
N VAL A 3 18.02 -20.55 2.79
CA VAL A 3 18.20 -20.00 1.43
C VAL A 3 16.96 -19.14 1.16
N LYS A 4 17.15 -17.84 1.01
CA LYS A 4 16.06 -16.91 0.68
C LYS A 4 15.63 -17.22 -0.75
N THR A 5 14.43 -17.76 -0.94
CA THR A 5 13.87 -18.04 -2.28
C THR A 5 13.79 -16.72 -3.06
N LYS A 6 14.39 -16.66 -4.23
CA LYS A 6 14.32 -15.49 -5.09
C LYS A 6 12.95 -15.47 -5.79
N LEU A 7 12.09 -14.54 -5.37
CA LEU A 7 10.77 -14.38 -5.95
C LEU A 7 10.78 -13.34 -7.08
N ARG A 8 9.91 -13.52 -8.06
CA ARG A 8 9.54 -12.51 -9.04
C ARG A 8 8.05 -12.26 -8.92
N CYS A 9 7.63 -11.01 -8.91
CA CYS A 9 6.22 -10.70 -8.88
C CYS A 9 5.87 -9.50 -9.73
N ALA A 10 4.62 -9.44 -10.13
CA ALA A 10 3.97 -8.27 -10.69
C ALA A 10 2.51 -8.25 -10.23
N GLY A 11 1.96 -7.06 -10.06
CA GLY A 11 0.56 -6.86 -9.75
C GLY A 11 0.07 -5.58 -10.41
N GLU A 12 -1.14 -5.62 -10.95
CA GLU A 12 -1.80 -4.49 -11.59
C GLU A 12 -3.30 -4.52 -11.28
N SER A 13 -3.91 -3.34 -11.21
CA SER A 13 -5.34 -3.17 -11.02
C SER A 13 -5.87 -2.23 -12.10
N HIS A 14 -6.99 -2.59 -12.74
CA HIS A 14 -7.64 -1.83 -13.80
C HIS A 14 -9.10 -1.56 -13.44
N VAL A 15 -9.58 -0.36 -13.78
CA VAL A 15 -10.96 0.05 -13.47
C VAL A 15 -12.06 -0.78 -14.18
N GLY A 16 -11.66 -1.63 -15.15
CA GLY A 16 -12.60 -2.33 -16.02
C GLY A 16 -13.11 -1.43 -17.17
N MET A 17 -14.19 -1.87 -17.82
CA MET A 17 -14.78 -1.16 -18.96
C MET A 17 -16.10 -0.46 -18.60
N VAL A 18 -16.67 -0.75 -17.43
CA VAL A 18 -18.02 -0.30 -17.02
C VAL A 18 -17.97 0.62 -15.79
N ARG A 19 -17.08 0.32 -14.82
CA ARG A 19 -16.95 1.09 -13.59
C ARG A 19 -16.29 2.45 -13.87
N GLN A 20 -16.58 3.46 -13.05
CA GLN A 20 -15.95 4.78 -13.12
C GLN A 20 -14.76 4.92 -12.18
N ASN A 21 -14.82 4.26 -11.03
CA ASN A 21 -13.79 4.26 -10.00
C ASN A 21 -13.16 2.88 -9.87
N ASN A 22 -11.91 2.84 -9.45
CA ASN A 22 -11.23 1.60 -9.09
C ASN A 22 -11.15 1.48 -7.57
N GLU A 23 -11.96 0.58 -7.02
CA GLU A 23 -12.06 0.31 -5.58
C GLU A 23 -11.13 -0.83 -5.14
N ASP A 24 -10.44 -1.48 -6.08
CA ASP A 24 -9.45 -2.53 -5.82
C ASP A 24 -8.09 -1.96 -5.44
N ARG A 25 -7.34 -2.72 -4.64
CA ARG A 25 -5.91 -2.44 -4.33
C ARG A 25 -5.07 -3.70 -4.44
N VAL A 26 -3.85 -3.52 -4.96
CA VAL A 26 -2.86 -4.59 -5.11
C VAL A 26 -1.54 -4.15 -4.47
N TYR A 27 -0.89 -5.07 -3.75
CA TYR A 27 0.44 -4.85 -3.22
C TYR A 27 1.33 -6.07 -3.42
N CYS A 28 2.53 -5.89 -3.97
CA CYS A 28 3.51 -6.94 -4.11
C CYS A 28 4.91 -6.49 -3.65
N ASP A 29 5.50 -7.27 -2.75
CA ASP A 29 6.86 -7.08 -2.24
C ASP A 29 7.59 -8.43 -2.27
N ALA A 30 8.34 -8.67 -3.34
CA ALA A 30 9.12 -9.90 -3.52
C ALA A 30 10.26 -10.03 -2.50
N ASP A 31 10.80 -8.92 -2.02
CA ASP A 31 11.90 -8.92 -1.06
C ASP A 31 11.47 -9.36 0.33
N ARG A 32 10.26 -8.98 0.75
CA ARG A 32 9.66 -9.40 2.02
C ARG A 32 8.75 -10.62 1.88
N GLY A 33 8.42 -11.01 0.64
CA GLY A 33 7.50 -12.11 0.34
C GLY A 33 6.06 -11.81 0.72
N ILE A 34 5.60 -10.55 0.57
CA ILE A 34 4.25 -10.08 0.96
C ILE A 34 3.44 -9.73 -0.28
N PHE A 35 2.25 -10.32 -0.42
CA PHE A 35 1.38 -10.18 -1.58
C PHE A 35 -0.06 -10.01 -1.13
N LEU A 36 -0.80 -9.05 -1.70
CA LEU A 36 -2.12 -8.67 -1.24
C LEU A 36 -2.98 -8.20 -2.41
N VAL A 37 -4.21 -8.70 -2.49
CA VAL A 37 -5.29 -8.19 -3.34
C VAL A 37 -6.47 -7.86 -2.44
N ILE A 38 -7.05 -6.69 -2.62
CA ILE A 38 -8.19 -6.18 -1.86
C ILE A 38 -9.20 -5.65 -2.85
N ASP A 39 -10.46 -5.99 -2.66
CA ASP A 39 -11.58 -5.52 -3.45
C ASP A 39 -12.55 -4.77 -2.53
N GLY A 40 -12.79 -3.51 -2.84
CA GLY A 40 -13.59 -2.60 -2.03
C GLY A 40 -15.07 -2.74 -2.28
N ILE A 41 -15.85 -2.91 -1.21
CA ILE A 41 -17.30 -3.01 -1.25
C ILE A 41 -17.91 -1.73 -0.69
N GLY A 42 -18.73 -1.05 -1.51
CA GLY A 42 -19.46 0.15 -1.06
C GLY A 42 -20.01 0.97 -2.20
N GLY A 43 -20.96 1.86 -1.90
CA GLY A 43 -21.47 2.80 -2.91
C GLY A 43 -20.59 4.04 -3.03
N GLN A 44 -20.46 4.55 -4.27
CA GLN A 44 -19.70 5.77 -4.61
C GLN A 44 -18.23 5.76 -4.18
N ALA A 45 -17.58 6.29 -3.41
CA ALA A 45 -16.16 6.23 -3.05
C ALA A 45 -15.90 5.44 -1.74
N ALA A 46 -16.90 4.79 -1.18
CA ALA A 46 -16.79 4.14 0.12
C ALA A 46 -15.96 2.85 0.06
N GLY A 47 -16.10 2.04 -1.00
CA GLY A 47 -15.29 0.85 -1.23
C GLY A 47 -13.81 1.17 -1.40
N GLU A 48 -13.48 2.24 -2.14
CA GLU A 48 -12.11 2.73 -2.29
C GLU A 48 -11.45 3.04 -0.94
N GLN A 49 -12.19 3.71 -0.03
CA GLN A 49 -11.69 4.05 1.30
C GLN A 49 -11.47 2.79 2.17
N ALA A 50 -12.39 1.82 2.10
CA ALA A 50 -12.23 0.55 2.80
C ALA A 50 -10.98 -0.20 2.33
N ALA A 51 -10.77 -0.28 1.01
CA ALA A 51 -9.60 -0.93 0.43
C ALA A 51 -8.29 -0.21 0.80
N ASP A 52 -8.26 1.13 0.83
CA ASP A 52 -7.09 1.91 1.26
C ASP A 52 -6.78 1.70 2.75
N ILE A 53 -7.79 1.68 3.61
CA ILE A 53 -7.63 1.38 5.04
C ILE A 53 -7.04 -0.03 5.21
N ALA A 54 -7.64 -1.04 4.56
CA ALA A 54 -7.18 -2.41 4.64
C ALA A 54 -5.74 -2.55 4.15
N LEU A 55 -5.41 -2.00 2.98
CA LEU A 55 -4.06 -2.03 2.42
C LEU A 55 -3.04 -1.45 3.40
N ASN A 56 -3.29 -0.26 3.93
CA ASN A 56 -2.33 0.42 4.79
C ASN A 56 -2.10 -0.34 6.10
N LEU A 57 -3.14 -0.85 6.74
CA LEU A 57 -3.04 -1.53 8.04
C LEU A 57 -2.48 -2.94 7.92
N VAL A 58 -2.98 -3.73 6.98
CA VAL A 58 -2.48 -5.10 6.76
C VAL A 58 -1.00 -5.05 6.35
N ARG A 59 -0.65 -4.21 5.36
CA ARG A 59 0.73 -4.03 4.92
C ARG A 59 1.64 -3.62 6.08
N ALA A 60 1.28 -2.59 6.84
CA ALA A 60 2.09 -2.10 7.96
C ALA A 60 2.33 -3.18 9.02
N ARG A 61 1.34 -4.05 9.30
CA ARG A 61 1.51 -5.18 10.23
C ARG A 61 2.42 -6.26 9.65
N LEU A 62 2.29 -6.58 8.37
CA LEU A 62 3.08 -7.62 7.72
C LEU A 62 4.56 -7.22 7.54
N GLU A 63 4.84 -5.96 7.25
CA GLU A 63 6.21 -5.44 7.14
C GLU A 63 6.97 -5.53 8.47
N ARG A 64 6.27 -5.52 9.59
CA ARG A 64 6.84 -5.73 10.92
C ARG A 64 7.00 -7.22 11.20
N GLN A 65 8.22 -7.74 11.08
CA GLN A 65 8.56 -9.18 11.19
C GLN A 65 8.61 -9.70 12.65
N THR A 66 7.61 -9.34 13.48
CA THR A 66 7.47 -9.86 14.85
C THR A 66 6.33 -10.87 14.91
N GLY A 67 6.54 -12.04 15.50
CA GLY A 67 5.58 -13.14 15.52
C GLY A 67 5.62 -14.01 14.25
N THR A 68 4.76 -15.01 14.18
CA THR A 68 4.62 -15.88 13.01
C THR A 68 3.91 -15.17 11.86
N ALA A 69 3.97 -15.72 10.63
CA ALA A 69 3.22 -15.18 9.51
C ALA A 69 1.71 -15.23 9.78
N GLU A 70 1.24 -16.31 10.40
CA GLU A 70 -0.15 -16.49 10.80
C GLU A 70 -0.61 -15.39 11.76
N ASP A 71 0.18 -15.09 12.81
CA ASP A 71 -0.13 -14.05 13.80
C ASP A 71 -0.21 -12.68 13.11
N ARG A 72 0.77 -12.37 12.26
CA ARG A 72 0.83 -11.10 11.54
C ARG A 72 -0.38 -10.89 10.61
N ILE A 73 -0.81 -11.95 9.93
CA ILE A 73 -1.99 -11.92 9.06
C ILE A 73 -3.26 -11.71 9.88
N ARG A 74 -3.47 -12.50 10.94
CA ARG A 74 -4.65 -12.39 11.82
C ARG A 74 -4.77 -10.98 12.41
N GLU A 75 -3.69 -10.50 13.02
CA GLU A 75 -3.68 -9.19 13.64
C GLU A 75 -3.90 -8.07 12.61
N GLY A 76 -3.24 -8.15 11.44
CA GLY A 76 -3.36 -7.15 10.38
C GLY A 76 -4.79 -7.04 9.85
N ILE A 77 -5.44 -8.17 9.56
CA ILE A 77 -6.80 -8.21 9.04
C ILE A 77 -7.81 -7.78 10.11
N ALA A 78 -7.68 -8.26 11.36
CA ALA A 78 -8.61 -7.89 12.43
C ALA A 78 -8.52 -6.39 12.78
N VAL A 79 -7.33 -5.82 12.80
CA VAL A 79 -7.14 -4.37 13.02
C VAL A 79 -7.76 -3.57 11.86
N ALA A 80 -7.54 -4.00 10.61
CA ALA A 80 -8.13 -3.35 9.45
C ALA A 80 -9.67 -3.40 9.49
N ASN A 81 -10.22 -4.57 9.80
CA ASN A 81 -11.66 -4.78 9.96
C ASN A 81 -12.29 -3.80 10.97
N ASN A 82 -11.73 -3.76 12.15
CA ASN A 82 -12.29 -2.94 13.22
C ASN A 82 -12.13 -1.43 12.97
N ASP A 83 -11.08 -1.05 12.23
CA ASP A 83 -10.88 0.35 11.84
C ASP A 83 -11.82 0.80 10.71
N ILE A 84 -12.08 -0.06 9.72
CA ILE A 84 -13.08 0.16 8.68
C ILE A 84 -14.47 0.32 9.31
N LEU A 85 -14.87 -0.62 10.17
CA LEU A 85 -16.16 -0.58 10.88
C LEU A 85 -16.33 0.73 11.66
N HIS A 86 -15.30 1.14 12.41
CA HIS A 86 -15.34 2.38 13.17
C HIS A 86 -15.40 3.62 12.27
N ALA A 87 -14.61 3.65 11.20
CA ALA A 87 -14.62 4.76 10.25
C ALA A 87 -15.99 4.89 9.57
N ALA A 88 -16.62 3.77 9.20
CA ALA A 88 -17.98 3.73 8.67
C ALA A 88 -19.04 4.25 9.66
N ALA A 89 -18.86 3.98 10.96
CA ALA A 89 -19.77 4.46 12.00
C ALA A 89 -19.64 5.95 12.29
N THR A 90 -18.47 6.55 12.04
CA THR A 90 -18.18 7.96 12.36
C THR A 90 -18.43 8.93 11.20
N ARG A 91 -18.54 8.44 9.97
CA ARG A 91 -18.70 9.23 8.75
C ARG A 91 -19.89 8.75 7.93
N PRO A 92 -20.97 9.54 7.83
CA PRO A 92 -22.17 9.13 7.08
C PRO A 92 -21.90 8.77 5.61
N GLU A 93 -20.95 9.45 4.96
CA GLU A 93 -20.55 9.19 3.56
C GLU A 93 -19.82 7.85 3.37
N TRP A 94 -19.35 7.22 4.44
CA TRP A 94 -18.68 5.92 4.45
C TRP A 94 -19.54 4.80 5.02
N HIS A 95 -20.80 5.08 5.30
CA HIS A 95 -21.71 4.10 5.89
C HIS A 95 -21.82 2.86 5.01
N GLY A 96 -21.57 1.67 5.62
CA GLY A 96 -21.64 0.39 4.93
C GLY A 96 -20.43 0.08 4.03
N MET A 97 -19.32 0.85 4.12
CA MET A 97 -18.08 0.46 3.46
C MET A 97 -17.50 -0.80 4.07
N ALA A 98 -17.01 -1.69 3.22
CA ALA A 98 -16.33 -2.93 3.57
C ALA A 98 -15.33 -3.29 2.46
N CYS A 99 -14.59 -4.36 2.61
CA CYS A 99 -13.81 -4.95 1.54
C CYS A 99 -13.69 -6.46 1.71
N VAL A 100 -13.32 -7.14 0.64
CA VAL A 100 -12.81 -8.52 0.70
C VAL A 100 -11.32 -8.50 0.41
N LEU A 101 -10.58 -9.47 0.91
CA LEU A 101 -9.15 -9.51 0.70
C LEU A 101 -8.55 -10.91 0.72
N THR A 102 -7.49 -11.07 -0.05
CA THR A 102 -6.63 -12.25 -0.02
C THR A 102 -5.18 -11.80 0.13
N VAL A 103 -4.51 -12.30 1.15
CA VAL A 103 -3.11 -12.03 1.46
C VAL A 103 -2.30 -13.32 1.45
N ALA A 104 -1.07 -13.28 0.92
CA ALA A 104 -0.11 -14.36 1.01
C ALA A 104 1.23 -13.84 1.53
N VAL A 105 1.82 -14.55 2.49
CA VAL A 105 3.17 -14.33 2.99
C VAL A 105 4.02 -15.55 2.67
N ILE A 106 5.05 -15.37 1.84
CA ILE A 106 5.95 -16.47 1.44
C ILE A 106 7.23 -16.36 2.28
N GLU A 107 7.42 -17.33 3.16
CA GLU A 107 8.63 -17.46 3.98
C GLU A 107 8.98 -18.93 4.19
N ASN A 108 10.28 -19.24 4.27
CA ASN A 108 10.79 -20.60 4.57
C ASN A 108 10.21 -21.73 3.65
N GLY A 109 9.98 -21.42 2.37
CA GLY A 109 9.44 -22.39 1.40
C GLY A 109 7.94 -22.71 1.60
N ARG A 110 7.22 -21.87 2.31
CA ARG A 110 5.78 -21.98 2.51
C ARG A 110 5.08 -20.67 2.17
N ALA A 111 3.86 -20.74 1.71
CA ALA A 111 2.96 -19.60 1.62
C ALA A 111 1.90 -19.73 2.71
N VAL A 112 1.83 -18.75 3.59
CA VAL A 112 0.74 -18.58 4.56
C VAL A 112 -0.25 -17.62 3.95
N VAL A 113 -1.51 -18.06 3.86
CA VAL A 113 -2.58 -17.33 3.19
C VAL A 113 -3.64 -16.95 4.22
N GLY A 114 -4.04 -15.69 4.24
CA GLY A 114 -5.22 -15.21 4.94
C GLY A 114 -6.25 -14.73 3.93
N HIS A 115 -7.50 -15.11 4.12
CA HIS A 115 -8.56 -14.85 3.16
C HIS A 115 -9.88 -14.50 3.83
N VAL A 116 -10.56 -13.47 3.32
CA VAL A 116 -11.92 -13.08 3.70
C VAL A 116 -12.64 -12.59 2.43
N GLY A 117 -13.74 -13.26 2.06
CA GLY A 117 -14.57 -12.86 0.92
C GLY A 117 -14.49 -13.83 -0.26
N ASP A 118 -14.46 -13.32 -1.48
CA ASP A 118 -14.51 -14.07 -2.75
C ASP A 118 -13.38 -13.71 -3.74
N SER A 119 -12.44 -12.86 -3.35
CA SER A 119 -11.14 -12.77 -4.04
C SER A 119 -10.43 -14.10 -3.97
N ARG A 120 -9.73 -14.51 -5.02
CA ARG A 120 -9.19 -15.87 -5.10
C ARG A 120 -7.66 -15.93 -5.09
N LEU A 121 -7.11 -17.00 -4.51
CA LEU A 121 -5.72 -17.42 -4.66
C LEU A 121 -5.64 -18.77 -5.34
N TYR A 122 -4.87 -18.82 -6.42
CA TYR A 122 -4.54 -20.05 -7.13
C TYR A 122 -3.06 -20.38 -6.98
N LYS A 123 -2.76 -21.68 -6.87
CA LYS A 123 -1.40 -22.23 -7.01
C LYS A 123 -1.27 -22.90 -8.36
N ILE A 124 -0.20 -22.56 -9.09
CA ILE A 124 0.13 -23.12 -10.40
C ILE A 124 1.46 -23.84 -10.29
N ARG A 125 1.47 -25.13 -10.65
CA ARG A 125 2.66 -25.95 -10.67
C ARG A 125 2.46 -27.15 -11.61
N GLN A 126 3.50 -27.58 -12.32
CA GLN A 126 3.48 -28.79 -13.17
C GLN A 126 2.28 -28.83 -14.14
N ARG A 127 1.92 -27.66 -14.72
CA ARG A 127 0.79 -27.48 -15.64
C ARG A 127 -0.60 -27.68 -15.02
N GLU A 128 -0.69 -27.65 -13.73
CA GLU A 128 -1.96 -27.68 -13.00
C GLU A 128 -2.20 -26.35 -12.31
N ILE A 129 -3.46 -25.94 -12.29
CA ILE A 129 -3.95 -24.82 -11.50
C ILE A 129 -4.87 -25.36 -10.42
N ARG A 130 -4.69 -24.88 -9.20
CA ARG A 130 -5.53 -25.27 -8.07
C ARG A 130 -5.98 -24.03 -7.32
N LYS A 131 -7.30 -23.84 -7.18
CA LYS A 131 -7.88 -22.87 -6.26
C LYS A 131 -7.52 -23.28 -4.82
N ILE A 132 -6.97 -22.36 -4.04
CA ILE A 132 -6.51 -22.60 -2.67
C ILE A 132 -7.49 -22.03 -1.66
N THR A 133 -8.00 -20.81 -1.91
CA THR A 133 -9.02 -20.15 -1.08
C THR A 133 -10.41 -20.70 -1.38
N HIS A 134 -11.31 -20.63 -0.38
CA HIS A 134 -12.72 -20.94 -0.55
C HIS A 134 -13.51 -19.63 -0.51
N ASP A 135 -14.32 -19.39 -1.53
CA ASP A 135 -15.10 -18.16 -1.60
C ASP A 135 -16.13 -18.13 -0.46
N HIS A 136 -16.14 -17.07 0.32
CA HIS A 136 -17.15 -16.85 1.36
C HIS A 136 -18.43 -16.28 0.73
N SER A 137 -19.00 -17.05 -0.20
CA SER A 137 -20.19 -16.69 -0.97
C SER A 137 -21.09 -17.90 -1.19
N PRO A 138 -22.42 -17.72 -1.29
CA PRO A 138 -23.34 -18.83 -1.54
C PRO A 138 -23.08 -19.55 -2.87
N VAL A 139 -22.57 -18.82 -3.87
CA VAL A 139 -22.27 -19.38 -5.20
C VAL A 139 -20.94 -20.12 -5.19
N GLY A 140 -19.91 -19.54 -4.55
CA GLY A 140 -18.61 -20.17 -4.42
C GLY A 140 -18.65 -21.47 -3.62
N GLU A 141 -19.43 -21.56 -2.55
CA GLU A 141 -19.63 -22.83 -1.83
C GLU A 141 -20.22 -23.94 -2.70
N ARG A 142 -21.17 -23.61 -3.58
CA ARG A 142 -21.76 -24.58 -4.51
C ARG A 142 -20.76 -25.02 -5.58
N GLU A 143 -19.92 -24.10 -6.05
CA GLU A 143 -18.82 -24.41 -6.96
C GLU A 143 -17.81 -25.35 -6.29
N ASP A 144 -17.38 -25.05 -5.07
CA ASP A 144 -16.43 -25.86 -4.30
C ASP A 144 -16.96 -27.26 -4.00
N ARG A 145 -18.27 -27.40 -3.75
CA ARG A 145 -18.96 -28.70 -3.60
C ARG A 145 -19.24 -29.40 -4.93
N ARG A 146 -18.87 -28.79 -6.07
CA ARG A 146 -19.14 -29.28 -7.43
C ARG A 146 -20.64 -29.48 -7.72
N GLU A 147 -21.51 -28.71 -7.08
CA GLU A 147 -22.94 -28.68 -7.36
C GLU A 147 -23.23 -27.89 -8.64
N ILE A 148 -22.39 -26.92 -8.96
CA ILE A 148 -22.40 -26.16 -10.20
C ILE A 148 -20.98 -26.12 -10.78
N SER A 149 -20.87 -25.98 -12.09
CA SER A 149 -19.61 -25.77 -12.78
C SER A 149 -19.12 -24.32 -12.65
N GLU A 150 -17.82 -24.10 -12.85
CA GLU A 150 -17.23 -22.75 -12.93
C GLU A 150 -18.00 -21.85 -13.91
N ALA A 151 -18.32 -22.35 -15.11
CA ALA A 151 -19.06 -21.60 -16.12
C ALA A 151 -20.51 -21.25 -15.69
N GLU A 152 -21.14 -22.03 -14.83
CA GLU A 152 -22.45 -21.73 -14.24
C GLU A 152 -22.30 -20.71 -13.10
N ALA A 153 -21.26 -20.83 -12.26
CA ALA A 153 -20.96 -19.87 -11.21
C ALA A 153 -20.72 -18.46 -11.79
N MET A 154 -19.88 -18.32 -12.83
CA MET A 154 -19.60 -17.07 -13.53
C MET A 154 -20.84 -16.34 -14.04
N ARG A 155 -21.93 -17.07 -14.32
CA ARG A 155 -23.19 -16.50 -14.85
C ARG A 155 -24.31 -16.46 -13.81
N HIS A 156 -24.02 -16.86 -12.59
CA HIS A 156 -25.05 -16.96 -11.57
C HIS A 156 -25.53 -15.55 -11.16
N PRO A 157 -26.86 -15.30 -11.03
CA PRO A 157 -27.38 -13.96 -10.71
C PRO A 157 -26.97 -13.44 -9.32
N ARG A 158 -26.58 -14.33 -8.41
CA ARG A 158 -26.15 -14.00 -7.05
C ARG A 158 -24.64 -14.17 -6.85
N ARG A 159 -23.83 -14.13 -7.91
CA ARG A 159 -22.39 -14.37 -7.81
C ARG A 159 -21.62 -13.33 -6.98
N ASN A 160 -22.12 -12.08 -6.94
CA ASN A 160 -21.51 -10.97 -6.18
C ASN A 160 -22.00 -10.92 -4.70
N GLU A 161 -22.75 -11.92 -4.22
CA GLU A 161 -23.17 -11.96 -2.82
C GLU A 161 -22.11 -12.65 -1.97
N VAL A 162 -21.55 -11.92 -1.02
CA VAL A 162 -20.64 -12.45 0.00
C VAL A 162 -21.32 -12.45 1.37
N TYR A 163 -21.01 -13.44 2.20
CA TYR A 163 -21.51 -13.51 3.59
C TYR A 163 -20.41 -13.23 4.62
N ARG A 164 -19.19 -12.95 4.15
CA ARG A 164 -18.06 -12.61 5.01
C ARG A 164 -17.20 -11.55 4.32
N ASP A 165 -16.98 -10.46 5.01
CA ASP A 165 -16.20 -9.31 4.55
C ASP A 165 -15.37 -8.72 5.70
N VAL A 166 -14.58 -7.71 5.38
CA VAL A 166 -13.74 -6.95 6.31
C VAL A 166 -14.36 -5.56 6.46
N GLY A 167 -14.95 -5.27 7.61
CA GLY A 167 -15.50 -3.95 7.95
C GLY A 167 -16.96 -3.93 8.39
N SER A 168 -17.74 -5.01 8.20
CA SER A 168 -19.17 -5.02 8.55
C SER A 168 -19.45 -5.34 10.04
N GLN A 169 -18.56 -6.10 10.69
CA GLN A 169 -18.74 -6.53 12.08
C GLN A 169 -17.42 -6.46 12.85
N GLU A 170 -17.49 -6.33 14.18
CA GLU A 170 -16.30 -6.35 15.02
C GLU A 170 -15.78 -7.79 15.18
N HIS A 171 -14.50 -8.01 14.94
CA HIS A 171 -13.82 -9.30 15.09
C HIS A 171 -12.56 -9.20 15.94
N ALA A 172 -12.33 -10.22 16.76
CA ALA A 172 -11.06 -10.44 17.44
C ALA A 172 -10.04 -11.12 16.50
N PRO A 173 -8.73 -10.94 16.70
CA PRO A 173 -7.72 -11.62 15.88
C PRO A 173 -7.76 -13.15 15.92
N ASP A 174 -8.27 -13.73 17.01
CA ASP A 174 -8.39 -15.16 17.25
C ASP A 174 -9.79 -15.73 16.93
N ASP A 175 -10.67 -14.93 16.32
CA ASP A 175 -11.98 -15.38 15.88
C ASP A 175 -11.83 -16.46 14.78
N PRO A 176 -12.22 -17.71 15.03
CA PRO A 176 -12.00 -18.82 14.10
C PRO A 176 -12.91 -18.74 12.87
N ASP A 177 -14.02 -18.01 12.96
CA ASP A 177 -15.03 -17.91 11.90
C ASP A 177 -14.83 -16.70 10.99
N PHE A 178 -13.81 -15.87 11.26
CA PHE A 178 -13.58 -14.64 10.51
C PHE A 178 -12.60 -14.84 9.34
N ILE A 179 -11.38 -15.27 9.62
CA ILE A 179 -10.31 -15.34 8.62
C ILE A 179 -10.04 -16.81 8.27
N GLU A 180 -10.17 -17.16 7.00
CA GLU A 180 -9.65 -18.44 6.51
C GLU A 180 -8.12 -18.36 6.46
N LEU A 181 -7.44 -19.19 7.29
CA LEU A 181 -5.99 -19.29 7.32
C LEU A 181 -5.52 -20.63 6.75
N LEU A 182 -4.68 -20.56 5.74
CA LEU A 182 -4.12 -21.72 5.05
C LEU A 182 -2.59 -21.63 5.03
N SER A 183 -1.91 -22.76 5.13
CA SER A 183 -0.47 -22.85 4.98
C SER A 183 -0.11 -23.94 3.99
N ILE A 184 0.42 -23.56 2.84
CA ILE A 184 0.73 -24.47 1.74
C ILE A 184 2.23 -24.46 1.43
N PRO A 185 2.82 -25.54 0.93
CA PRO A 185 4.18 -25.54 0.39
C PRO A 185 4.28 -24.58 -0.80
N PHE A 186 5.36 -23.81 -0.88
CA PHE A 186 5.71 -23.00 -2.04
C PHE A 186 7.05 -23.47 -2.59
N GLU A 187 7.02 -24.28 -3.64
CA GLU A 187 8.19 -24.84 -4.27
C GLU A 187 8.81 -23.85 -5.27
N PRO A 188 10.12 -23.93 -5.55
CA PRO A 188 10.80 -23.02 -6.49
C PRO A 188 10.22 -23.02 -7.92
N ASP A 189 9.56 -24.12 -8.33
CA ASP A 189 8.88 -24.31 -9.63
C ASP A 189 7.39 -23.97 -9.58
N SER A 190 6.92 -23.31 -8.50
CA SER A 190 5.52 -22.89 -8.33
C SER A 190 5.32 -21.42 -8.68
N ALA A 191 4.07 -21.08 -9.03
CA ALA A 191 3.57 -19.71 -9.01
C ALA A 191 2.27 -19.61 -8.18
N LEU A 192 2.02 -18.43 -7.61
CA LEU A 192 0.74 -18.05 -7.05
C LEU A 192 0.13 -16.96 -7.93
N LEU A 193 -1.19 -17.01 -8.08
CA LEU A 193 -1.97 -15.94 -8.67
C LEU A 193 -3.04 -15.53 -7.66
N LEU A 194 -3.08 -14.25 -7.31
CA LEU A 194 -4.12 -13.63 -6.50
C LEU A 194 -4.93 -12.70 -7.41
N CYS A 195 -6.25 -12.67 -7.27
CA CYS A 195 -7.10 -11.81 -8.08
C CYS A 195 -8.40 -11.45 -7.37
N SER A 196 -9.02 -10.33 -7.78
CA SER A 196 -10.41 -9.99 -7.47
C SER A 196 -11.38 -10.79 -8.35
N ASP A 197 -12.67 -10.73 -8.05
CA ASP A 197 -13.74 -11.41 -8.80
C ASP A 197 -13.86 -10.89 -10.23
N GLY A 198 -13.46 -9.62 -10.49
CA GLY A 198 -13.46 -9.05 -11.84
C GLY A 198 -12.62 -9.84 -12.85
N LEU A 199 -11.61 -10.61 -12.43
CA LEU A 199 -10.93 -11.58 -13.27
C LEU A 199 -11.76 -12.85 -13.44
N THR A 200 -12.13 -13.50 -12.33
CA THR A 200 -12.72 -14.84 -12.32
C THR A 200 -14.17 -14.88 -12.78
N ASP A 201 -14.83 -13.75 -12.83
CA ASP A 201 -16.15 -13.58 -13.47
C ASP A 201 -16.07 -13.58 -15.00
N GLN A 202 -14.91 -13.39 -15.59
CA GLN A 202 -14.71 -13.22 -17.03
C GLN A 202 -13.76 -14.26 -17.63
N VAL A 203 -12.78 -14.76 -16.86
CA VAL A 203 -11.69 -15.65 -17.32
C VAL A 203 -11.69 -16.92 -16.49
N THR A 204 -11.75 -18.07 -17.15
CA THR A 204 -11.76 -19.37 -16.47
C THR A 204 -10.39 -19.76 -15.93
N ALA A 205 -10.36 -20.64 -14.93
CA ALA A 205 -9.11 -21.19 -14.38
C ALA A 205 -8.21 -21.83 -15.46
N ALA A 206 -8.80 -22.46 -16.49
CA ALA A 206 -8.06 -23.03 -17.59
C ALA A 206 -7.39 -21.96 -18.48
N GLU A 207 -8.06 -20.82 -18.70
CA GLU A 207 -7.49 -19.68 -19.43
C GLU A 207 -6.40 -19.00 -18.59
N ILE A 208 -6.63 -18.79 -17.30
CA ILE A 208 -5.62 -18.29 -16.36
C ILE A 208 -4.35 -19.14 -16.42
N LEU A 209 -4.49 -20.48 -16.30
CA LEU A 209 -3.36 -21.41 -16.40
C LEU A 209 -2.59 -21.23 -17.69
N ARG A 210 -3.29 -21.18 -18.82
CA ARG A 210 -2.68 -21.02 -20.15
C ARG A 210 -1.85 -19.74 -20.22
N THR A 211 -2.43 -18.61 -19.82
CA THR A 211 -1.81 -17.28 -19.89
C THR A 211 -0.60 -17.17 -18.98
N VAL A 212 -0.70 -17.66 -17.72
CA VAL A 212 0.45 -17.66 -16.79
C VAL A 212 1.58 -18.55 -17.28
N LEU A 213 1.31 -19.74 -17.82
CA LEU A 213 2.35 -20.62 -18.35
C LEU A 213 3.00 -20.05 -19.64
N ALA A 214 2.22 -19.42 -20.52
CA ALA A 214 2.75 -18.77 -21.71
C ALA A 214 3.70 -17.61 -21.37
N ASN A 215 3.49 -16.96 -20.26
CA ASN A 215 4.30 -15.84 -19.75
C ASN A 215 5.28 -16.25 -18.64
N ALA A 216 5.50 -17.54 -18.38
CA ALA A 216 6.36 -17.98 -17.28
C ALA A 216 7.76 -17.32 -17.36
N GLY A 217 8.20 -16.75 -16.24
CA GLY A 217 9.42 -15.92 -16.15
C GLY A 217 9.18 -14.42 -16.38
N HIS A 218 7.98 -14.02 -16.78
CA HIS A 218 7.57 -12.64 -17.05
C HIS A 218 6.23 -12.32 -16.39
N PRO A 219 6.14 -12.28 -15.06
CA PRO A 219 4.86 -12.12 -14.34
C PRO A 219 4.10 -10.85 -14.77
N GLY A 220 4.80 -9.77 -15.13
CA GLY A 220 4.16 -8.55 -15.66
C GLY A 220 3.41 -8.77 -16.97
N GLY A 221 3.94 -9.62 -17.85
CA GLY A 221 3.24 -10.01 -19.09
C GLY A 221 1.98 -10.81 -18.81
N ALA A 222 2.06 -11.78 -17.89
CA ALA A 222 0.89 -12.57 -17.48
C ALA A 222 -0.22 -11.70 -16.88
N VAL A 223 0.13 -10.80 -15.98
CA VAL A 223 -0.81 -9.87 -15.33
C VAL A 223 -1.51 -8.99 -16.37
N HIS A 224 -0.74 -8.37 -17.25
CA HIS A 224 -1.29 -7.48 -18.28
C HIS A 224 -2.25 -8.23 -19.23
N GLU A 225 -1.83 -9.41 -19.73
CA GLU A 225 -2.64 -10.22 -20.66
C GLU A 225 -3.95 -10.70 -20.00
N LEU A 226 -3.92 -11.10 -18.72
CA LEU A 226 -5.12 -11.52 -17.98
C LEU A 226 -6.10 -10.37 -17.78
N ILE A 227 -5.63 -9.16 -17.47
CA ILE A 227 -6.47 -7.97 -17.35
C ILE A 227 -7.09 -7.62 -18.72
N GLU A 228 -6.33 -7.72 -19.79
CA GLU A 228 -6.85 -7.51 -21.14
C GLU A 228 -7.90 -8.55 -21.52
N GLU A 229 -7.67 -9.85 -21.23
CA GLU A 229 -8.65 -10.92 -21.46
C GLU A 229 -9.96 -10.66 -20.72
N ALA A 230 -9.91 -10.25 -19.44
CA ALA A 230 -11.11 -9.90 -18.66
C ALA A 230 -11.85 -8.69 -19.22
N ASN A 231 -11.12 -7.64 -19.63
CA ASN A 231 -11.69 -6.45 -20.24
C ASN A 231 -12.36 -6.76 -21.60
N LEU A 232 -11.73 -7.60 -22.43
CA LEU A 232 -12.30 -8.05 -23.70
C LEU A 232 -13.54 -8.94 -23.52
N ALA A 233 -13.62 -9.69 -22.43
CA ALA A 233 -14.80 -10.49 -22.07
C ALA A 233 -15.96 -9.65 -21.52
N GLY A 234 -15.72 -8.36 -21.26
CA GLY A 234 -16.76 -7.39 -20.87
C GLY A 234 -16.32 -6.37 -19.84
N GLY A 235 -15.29 -6.66 -19.00
CA GLY A 235 -14.72 -5.73 -18.02
C GLY A 235 -15.79 -5.09 -17.12
N LYS A 236 -16.70 -5.89 -16.58
CA LYS A 236 -17.89 -5.39 -15.87
C LYS A 236 -17.55 -4.79 -14.51
N ASP A 237 -16.43 -5.21 -13.94
CA ASP A 237 -15.94 -4.76 -12.65
C ASP A 237 -14.48 -4.30 -12.70
N ASN A 238 -13.96 -3.81 -11.58
CA ASN A 238 -12.53 -3.60 -11.38
C ASN A 238 -11.82 -4.96 -11.51
N VAL A 239 -10.67 -5.00 -12.17
CA VAL A 239 -9.90 -6.22 -12.42
C VAL A 239 -8.53 -6.10 -11.81
N SER A 240 -8.27 -6.87 -10.77
CA SER A 240 -6.99 -6.88 -10.08
C SER A 240 -6.35 -8.26 -10.15
N VAL A 241 -5.09 -8.28 -10.57
CA VAL A 241 -4.30 -9.51 -10.74
C VAL A 241 -2.91 -9.31 -10.18
N LEU A 242 -2.43 -10.30 -9.43
CA LEU A 242 -1.08 -10.37 -8.91
C LEU A 242 -0.51 -11.77 -9.15
N VAL A 243 0.65 -11.85 -9.79
CA VAL A 243 1.36 -13.12 -10.05
C VAL A 243 2.70 -13.11 -9.33
N VAL A 244 2.97 -14.20 -8.60
CA VAL A 244 4.25 -14.43 -7.90
C VAL A 244 4.85 -15.73 -8.40
N GLU A 245 6.09 -15.69 -8.86
CA GLU A 245 6.82 -16.85 -9.38
C GLU A 245 8.01 -17.20 -8.49
N GLY A 246 8.21 -18.49 -8.25
CA GLY A 246 9.45 -19.03 -7.73
C GLY A 246 10.59 -18.94 -8.77
N GLU A 247 11.82 -19.06 -8.32
CA GLU A 247 13.01 -18.83 -9.16
C GLU A 247 13.11 -19.78 -10.36
N GLN A 248 12.51 -21.00 -10.28
CA GLN A 248 12.55 -22.03 -11.31
C GLN A 248 11.28 -22.10 -12.16
N PHE A 249 10.26 -21.29 -11.87
CA PHE A 249 8.99 -21.32 -12.60
C PHE A 249 9.15 -20.97 -14.09
N ALA A 250 10.14 -20.15 -14.44
CA ALA A 250 10.43 -19.79 -15.85
C ALA A 250 10.69 -21.01 -16.75
N ALA A 251 11.20 -22.12 -16.21
CA ALA A 251 11.41 -23.35 -16.96
C ALA A 251 10.10 -24.00 -17.46
N ALA A 252 8.95 -23.64 -16.89
CA ALA A 252 7.64 -24.10 -17.35
C ALA A 252 7.32 -23.61 -18.78
N ARG A 253 7.89 -22.49 -19.22
CA ARG A 253 7.71 -21.91 -20.55
C ARG A 253 8.34 -22.77 -21.66
N GLU A 254 9.51 -23.34 -21.41
CA GLU A 254 10.23 -24.17 -22.39
C GLU A 254 9.48 -25.48 -22.73
N ALA A 255 8.62 -25.93 -21.82
CA ALA A 255 7.79 -27.10 -22.01
C ALA A 255 6.48 -26.83 -22.81
N PHE A 256 6.21 -25.56 -23.17
CA PHE A 256 5.10 -25.15 -24.02
C PHE A 256 5.63 -24.57 -25.34
N PRO A 257 5.71 -25.36 -26.44
CA PRO A 257 5.78 -24.74 -27.74
C PRO A 257 4.52 -23.89 -27.90
N ALA A 258 4.70 -22.61 -28.27
CA ALA A 258 3.58 -21.70 -28.54
C ALA A 258 2.61 -22.43 -29.48
N ILE A 259 1.44 -22.79 -28.97
CA ILE A 259 0.34 -23.22 -29.82
C ILE A 259 -0.05 -21.94 -30.56
N ALA A 260 0.34 -21.85 -31.82
CA ALA A 260 -0.11 -20.76 -32.66
C ALA A 260 -1.64 -20.67 -32.51
N PRO A 261 -2.19 -19.47 -32.29
CA PRO A 261 -3.62 -19.31 -32.16
C PRO A 261 -4.27 -19.98 -33.37
N PRO A 262 -5.36 -20.75 -33.20
CA PRO A 262 -6.02 -21.38 -34.33
C PRO A 262 -6.30 -20.27 -35.33
N SER A 263 -5.73 -20.40 -36.54
CA SER A 263 -6.00 -19.48 -37.63
C SER A 263 -7.49 -19.61 -37.95
N ARG A 264 -8.33 -18.82 -37.30
CA ARG A 264 -9.70 -18.62 -37.74
C ARG A 264 -9.59 -17.94 -39.08
N ASN A 265 -9.74 -18.72 -40.14
CA ASN A 265 -9.96 -18.23 -41.47
C ASN A 265 -11.33 -17.51 -41.50
N VAL A 266 -11.39 -16.32 -40.91
CA VAL A 266 -12.56 -15.44 -40.91
C VAL A 266 -12.75 -14.78 -42.29
N PHE A 267 -11.76 -14.96 -43.19
CA PHE A 267 -11.76 -14.32 -44.50
C PHE A 267 -12.55 -15.05 -45.60
N ALA A 268 -13.20 -16.19 -45.32
CA ALA A 268 -13.89 -16.95 -46.34
C ALA A 268 -15.35 -16.56 -46.60
N ALA A 269 -15.92 -15.54 -45.91
CA ALA A 269 -17.31 -15.14 -46.20
C ALA A 269 -17.48 -13.61 -46.15
N ARG A 270 -17.72 -13.06 -47.35
CA ARG A 270 -18.31 -11.73 -47.65
C ARG A 270 -17.34 -10.54 -47.69
N PRO A 271 -16.62 -10.33 -48.82
CA PRO A 271 -15.79 -9.13 -49.03
C PRO A 271 -16.61 -7.82 -49.06
N ALA A 272 -17.91 -7.89 -49.40
CA ALA A 272 -18.78 -6.70 -49.43
C ALA A 272 -19.06 -6.09 -48.05
N MET A 273 -19.20 -6.89 -46.98
CA MET A 273 -19.40 -6.37 -45.62
C MET A 273 -18.11 -5.78 -45.02
N PHE A 274 -16.94 -6.29 -45.42
CA PHE A 274 -15.67 -5.75 -44.98
C PHE A 274 -15.39 -4.35 -45.52
N VAL A 275 -15.70 -4.12 -46.82
CA VAL A 275 -15.58 -2.79 -47.46
C VAL A 275 -16.54 -1.78 -46.84
N TYR A 276 -17.78 -2.20 -46.52
CA TYR A 276 -18.78 -1.33 -45.86
C TYR A 276 -18.34 -1.02 -44.41
N GLY A 277 -17.84 -2.01 -43.67
CA GLY A 277 -17.32 -1.82 -42.33
C GLY A 277 -16.12 -0.86 -42.31
N LEU A 278 -15.20 -0.98 -43.27
CA LEU A 278 -14.05 -0.10 -43.42
C LEU A 278 -14.44 1.34 -43.78
N ALA A 279 -15.43 1.51 -44.62
CA ALA A 279 -15.96 2.83 -44.97
C ALA A 279 -16.68 3.49 -43.78
N CYS A 280 -17.48 2.74 -43.01
CA CYS A 280 -18.11 3.24 -41.79
C CYS A 280 -17.08 3.55 -40.70
N ALA A 281 -16.07 2.71 -40.52
CA ALA A 281 -14.98 2.95 -39.57
C ALA A 281 -14.18 4.22 -39.94
N ALA A 282 -13.86 4.41 -41.23
CA ALA A 282 -13.18 5.61 -41.72
C ALA A 282 -14.01 6.88 -41.51
N LEU A 283 -15.32 6.83 -41.70
CA LEU A 283 -16.21 7.95 -41.41
C LEU A 283 -16.33 8.24 -39.92
N ILE A 284 -16.40 7.21 -39.08
CA ILE A 284 -16.40 7.36 -37.62
C ILE A 284 -15.05 7.95 -37.14
N PHE A 285 -13.94 7.46 -37.67
CA PHE A 285 -12.60 7.98 -37.36
C PHE A 285 -12.43 9.45 -37.80
N ALA A 286 -12.92 9.80 -38.98
CA ALA A 286 -12.92 11.16 -39.47
C ALA A 286 -13.82 12.09 -38.63
N ALA A 287 -15.00 11.60 -38.22
CA ALA A 287 -15.90 12.34 -37.32
C ALA A 287 -15.27 12.51 -35.91
N LEU A 288 -14.69 11.46 -35.34
CA LEU A 288 -14.00 11.52 -34.03
C LEU A 288 -12.78 12.45 -34.06
N GLY A 289 -12.04 12.49 -35.18
CA GLY A 289 -10.96 13.44 -35.42
C GLY A 289 -11.46 14.88 -35.59
N TYR A 290 -12.56 15.08 -36.29
CA TYR A 290 -13.18 16.40 -36.51
C TYR A 290 -13.77 17.00 -35.23
N PHE A 291 -14.35 16.17 -34.35
CA PHE A 291 -14.91 16.59 -33.06
C PHE A 291 -13.89 16.63 -31.91
N GLY A 292 -12.60 16.42 -32.18
CA GLY A 292 -11.56 16.49 -31.15
C GLY A 292 -11.63 15.40 -30.07
N VAL A 293 -12.39 14.32 -30.33
CA VAL A 293 -12.55 13.21 -29.36
C VAL A 293 -11.32 12.28 -29.32
N LEU A 294 -10.47 12.34 -30.34
CA LEU A 294 -9.17 11.68 -30.38
C LEU A 294 -8.07 12.62 -29.85
N GLU A 295 -8.22 13.13 -28.63
CA GLU A 295 -7.08 13.64 -27.90
C GLU A 295 -6.16 12.46 -27.57
N ARG A 296 -4.96 12.48 -28.14
CA ARG A 296 -3.88 11.57 -27.71
C ARG A 296 -3.71 11.77 -26.22
N ARG A 297 -4.05 10.77 -25.41
CA ARG A 297 -3.58 10.75 -24.03
C ARG A 297 -2.05 10.92 -24.11
N PRO A 298 -1.48 11.91 -23.44
CA PRO A 298 -0.03 12.06 -23.43
C PRO A 298 0.55 10.75 -22.87
N GLU A 299 1.42 10.09 -23.64
CA GLU A 299 2.23 8.98 -23.10
C GLU A 299 2.94 9.51 -21.86
N VAL A 300 2.57 8.96 -20.70
CA VAL A 300 3.30 9.26 -19.46
C VAL A 300 4.67 8.61 -19.62
N PRO A 301 5.75 9.39 -19.71
CA PRO A 301 7.07 8.83 -19.89
C PRO A 301 7.41 7.93 -18.69
N PRO A 302 8.15 6.83 -18.88
CA PRO A 302 8.49 5.91 -17.80
C PRO A 302 9.19 6.64 -16.65
N ALA A 303 8.87 6.26 -15.41
CA ALA A 303 9.47 6.80 -14.21
C ALA A 303 11.01 6.63 -14.23
N ARG A 304 11.73 7.69 -13.90
CA ARG A 304 13.20 7.72 -13.90
C ARG A 304 13.75 7.67 -12.48
N THR A 305 14.94 7.12 -12.33
CA THR A 305 15.71 7.24 -11.09
C THR A 305 16.82 8.27 -11.28
N LEU A 306 16.74 9.36 -10.53
CA LEU A 306 17.73 10.42 -10.47
C LEU A 306 18.64 10.18 -9.27
N LYS A 307 19.95 10.00 -9.52
CA LYS A 307 20.90 9.67 -8.45
C LYS A 307 21.55 10.93 -7.91
N VAL A 308 21.68 11.01 -6.58
CA VAL A 308 22.39 12.07 -5.85
C VAL A 308 23.61 11.50 -5.15
N GLY A 309 24.73 12.18 -5.23
CA GLY A 309 26.03 11.74 -4.72
C GLY A 309 26.95 11.21 -5.80
N THR A 310 27.73 10.19 -5.50
CA THR A 310 28.79 9.69 -6.39
C THR A 310 28.26 9.33 -7.79
N GLY A 311 28.63 10.10 -8.79
CA GLY A 311 28.24 9.91 -10.20
C GLY A 311 26.85 10.42 -10.56
N GLY A 312 26.22 11.24 -9.71
CA GLY A 312 24.91 11.85 -9.93
C GLY A 312 24.92 13.37 -9.70
N PHE A 313 23.76 13.89 -9.29
CA PHE A 313 23.60 15.29 -8.90
C PHE A 313 24.41 15.59 -7.63
N ALA A 314 24.93 16.81 -7.51
CA ALA A 314 25.71 17.22 -6.34
C ALA A 314 24.80 17.42 -5.12
N THR A 315 23.56 17.90 -5.31
CA THR A 315 22.58 18.19 -4.27
C THR A 315 21.25 17.50 -4.53
N ILE A 316 20.47 17.30 -3.46
CA ILE A 316 19.12 16.74 -3.57
C ILE A 316 18.18 17.71 -4.29
N ASN A 317 18.31 19.02 -4.00
CA ASN A 317 17.49 20.05 -4.64
C ASN A 317 17.73 20.15 -6.15
N GLU A 318 18.96 19.96 -6.63
CA GLU A 318 19.24 19.87 -8.07
C GLU A 318 18.50 18.71 -8.75
N ALA A 319 18.46 17.54 -8.08
CA ALA A 319 17.71 16.39 -8.57
C ALA A 319 16.20 16.64 -8.52
N LEU A 320 15.68 17.19 -7.42
CA LEU A 320 14.26 17.53 -7.27
C LEU A 320 13.79 18.55 -8.33
N ALA A 321 14.61 19.53 -8.67
CA ALA A 321 14.31 20.51 -9.72
C ALA A 321 14.19 19.88 -11.13
N LYS A 322 14.76 18.70 -11.35
CA LYS A 322 14.68 17.92 -12.61
C LYS A 322 13.68 16.78 -12.57
N ALA A 323 13.17 16.45 -11.39
CA ALA A 323 12.23 15.35 -11.19
C ALA A 323 10.84 15.72 -11.72
N ARG A 324 10.14 14.72 -12.23
CA ARG A 324 8.74 14.79 -12.68
C ARG A 324 7.89 13.87 -11.79
N PRO A 325 6.58 14.06 -11.72
CA PRO A 325 5.70 13.11 -11.04
C PRO A 325 5.97 11.68 -11.53
N GLY A 326 6.12 10.74 -10.57
CA GLY A 326 6.52 9.36 -10.80
C GLY A 326 8.03 9.09 -10.68
N ASP A 327 8.91 10.10 -10.79
CA ASP A 327 10.36 9.91 -10.67
C ASP A 327 10.78 9.60 -9.22
N THR A 328 11.89 8.86 -9.08
CA THR A 328 12.56 8.60 -7.80
C THR A 328 13.90 9.31 -7.74
N VAL A 329 14.15 10.09 -6.70
CA VAL A 329 15.44 10.68 -6.36
C VAL A 329 16.13 9.75 -5.36
N GLU A 330 17.11 8.97 -5.82
CA GLU A 330 17.90 8.06 -4.99
C GLU A 330 19.12 8.80 -4.42
N VAL A 331 19.17 8.91 -3.08
CA VAL A 331 20.19 9.69 -2.37
C VAL A 331 21.21 8.75 -1.75
N SER A 332 22.48 8.91 -2.11
CA SER A 332 23.58 8.14 -1.51
C SER A 332 23.86 8.60 -0.08
N SER A 333 24.61 7.78 0.68
CA SER A 333 25.11 8.18 2.02
C SER A 333 25.90 9.49 1.95
N GLY A 334 25.78 10.30 2.98
CA GLY A 334 26.43 11.60 3.10
C GLY A 334 25.63 12.57 3.96
N GLU A 335 26.21 13.74 4.25
CA GLU A 335 25.52 14.84 4.91
C GLU A 335 25.08 15.87 3.87
N TYR A 336 23.79 16.24 3.91
CA TYR A 336 23.18 17.17 2.97
C TYR A 336 22.63 18.38 3.75
N PRO A 337 23.35 19.51 3.76
CA PRO A 337 22.91 20.72 4.43
C PRO A 337 21.92 21.51 3.57
N GLU A 338 20.74 20.90 3.33
CA GLU A 338 19.75 21.43 2.42
C GLU A 338 18.36 21.43 3.05
N GLN A 339 17.55 22.45 2.74
CA GLN A 339 16.12 22.40 2.92
C GLN A 339 15.47 21.80 1.65
N LEU A 340 14.75 20.71 1.79
CA LEU A 340 14.06 20.06 0.67
C LEU A 340 12.65 20.61 0.53
N ARG A 341 12.30 21.13 -0.65
CA ARG A 341 10.90 21.39 -1.04
C ARG A 341 10.45 20.32 -2.00
N LEU A 342 9.51 19.51 -1.56
CA LEU A 342 9.07 18.34 -2.32
C LEU A 342 8.10 18.75 -3.44
N PRO A 343 8.30 18.28 -4.68
CA PRO A 343 7.29 18.39 -5.73
C PRO A 343 6.27 17.25 -5.63
N SER A 344 5.07 17.45 -6.22
CA SER A 344 4.03 16.42 -6.27
C SER A 344 4.50 15.16 -7.00
N GLY A 345 4.13 13.98 -6.47
CA GLY A 345 4.34 12.68 -7.09
C GLY A 345 5.80 12.22 -7.18
N VAL A 346 6.73 12.85 -6.48
CA VAL A 346 8.16 12.48 -6.49
C VAL A 346 8.52 11.70 -5.22
N THR A 347 9.31 10.64 -5.40
CA THR A 347 9.85 9.84 -4.29
C THR A 347 11.30 10.24 -4.01
N VAL A 348 11.62 10.60 -2.78
CA VAL A 348 13.01 10.73 -2.28
C VAL A 348 13.34 9.49 -1.48
N ARG A 349 14.38 8.75 -1.87
CA ARG A 349 14.77 7.50 -1.22
C ARG A 349 16.25 7.50 -0.85
N GLY A 350 16.55 7.25 0.41
CA GLY A 350 17.91 6.95 0.85
C GLY A 350 18.36 5.57 0.37
N ARG A 351 19.63 5.46 0.02
CA ARG A 351 20.23 4.18 -0.41
C ARG A 351 20.75 3.40 0.81
N LEU A 352 20.26 2.18 1.00
CA LEU A 352 20.75 1.27 2.04
C LEU A 352 22.12 0.66 1.64
N PRO A 353 22.98 0.26 2.62
CA PRO A 353 22.74 0.26 4.07
C PRO A 353 22.97 1.61 4.77
N ASP A 354 23.69 2.53 4.14
CA ASP A 354 24.07 3.81 4.76
C ASP A 354 23.10 4.91 4.31
N VAL A 355 22.20 5.30 5.21
CA VAL A 355 21.17 6.31 4.91
C VAL A 355 21.74 7.73 4.92
N PRO A 356 21.27 8.63 4.04
CA PRO A 356 21.67 10.02 4.01
C PRO A 356 21.18 10.79 5.23
N ILE A 357 21.99 11.78 5.66
CA ILE A 357 21.68 12.65 6.79
C ILE A 357 21.33 14.04 6.24
N LEU A 358 20.11 14.49 6.49
CA LEU A 358 19.67 15.84 6.22
C LEU A 358 20.00 16.75 7.41
N ARG A 359 20.74 17.81 7.15
CA ARG A 359 20.99 18.91 8.08
C ARG A 359 20.58 20.20 7.38
N ALA A 360 19.51 20.83 7.80
CA ALA A 360 19.13 22.09 7.15
C ALA A 360 20.16 23.17 7.45
N ALA A 361 20.51 23.91 6.39
CA ALA A 361 21.29 25.13 6.57
C ALA A 361 20.41 26.19 7.26
N PRO A 362 20.98 27.04 8.12
CA PRO A 362 20.26 28.19 8.67
C PRO A 362 19.74 29.07 7.52
N ILE A 363 18.46 29.39 7.55
CA ILE A 363 17.85 30.31 6.58
C ILE A 363 17.93 31.73 7.17
N GLU A 364 18.40 32.69 6.38
CA GLU A 364 18.56 34.08 6.86
C GLU A 364 17.27 34.74 7.33
N ASN A 365 16.10 34.28 6.84
CA ASN A 365 14.78 34.80 7.24
C ASN A 365 13.75 33.67 7.34
N GLY A 366 13.50 33.16 8.54
CA GLY A 366 12.44 32.20 8.82
C GLY A 366 12.88 31.03 9.68
N PRO A 367 11.93 30.16 10.10
CA PRO A 367 12.25 28.97 10.85
C PRO A 367 12.97 27.94 9.97
N ALA A 368 14.07 27.39 10.44
CA ALA A 368 14.78 26.32 9.74
C ALA A 368 13.93 25.04 9.72
N VAL A 369 13.63 24.55 8.50
CA VAL A 369 12.85 23.33 8.25
C VAL A 369 13.68 22.44 7.31
N ALA A 370 13.77 21.14 7.59
CA ALA A 370 14.55 20.24 6.73
C ALA A 370 13.74 19.79 5.51
N ILE A 371 12.49 19.38 5.68
CA ILE A 371 11.61 18.94 4.58
C ILE A 371 10.31 19.74 4.60
N VAL A 372 9.93 20.30 3.48
CA VAL A 372 8.69 21.05 3.27
C VAL A 372 7.84 20.36 2.21
N ALA A 373 6.64 19.94 2.60
CA ALA A 373 5.57 19.46 1.74
C ALA A 373 4.39 20.44 1.85
N GLU A 374 4.20 21.30 0.86
CA GLU A 374 3.19 22.33 0.88
C GLU A 374 2.39 22.37 -0.42
N GLY A 375 1.06 22.18 -0.32
CA GLY A 375 0.15 22.19 -1.46
C GLY A 375 0.39 21.04 -2.47
N ILE A 376 1.03 19.95 -2.07
CA ILE A 376 1.43 18.84 -2.95
C ILE A 376 0.71 17.54 -2.61
N GLN A 377 0.65 16.62 -3.59
CA GLN A 377 0.07 15.30 -3.42
C GLN A 377 1.01 14.20 -3.92
N GLY A 378 0.95 13.02 -3.27
CA GLY A 378 1.66 11.82 -3.70
C GLY A 378 3.19 11.88 -3.57
N ALA A 379 3.74 12.82 -2.81
CA ALA A 379 5.17 12.84 -2.52
C ALA A 379 5.51 11.79 -1.46
N ARG A 380 6.71 11.19 -1.58
CA ARG A 380 7.18 10.13 -0.68
C ARG A 380 8.62 10.39 -0.24
N VAL A 381 8.91 10.16 1.04
CA VAL A 381 10.28 10.19 1.59
C VAL A 381 10.53 8.90 2.34
N LEU A 382 11.59 8.18 1.96
CA LEU A 382 11.88 6.83 2.43
C LEU A 382 13.34 6.73 2.88
N GLY A 383 13.58 6.27 4.10
CA GLY A 383 14.91 5.89 4.57
C GLY A 383 15.91 7.05 4.63
N VAL A 384 15.58 8.15 5.29
CA VAL A 384 16.48 9.29 5.54
C VAL A 384 16.66 9.53 7.03
N ARG A 385 17.74 10.22 7.42
CA ARG A 385 17.94 10.75 8.78
C ARG A 385 17.87 12.25 8.76
N ILE A 386 17.15 12.84 9.70
CA ILE A 386 17.10 14.28 9.91
C ILE A 386 17.68 14.56 11.29
N ARG A 387 18.77 15.30 11.36
CA ARG A 387 19.44 15.64 12.61
C ARG A 387 19.56 17.14 12.80
N ALA A 388 19.13 17.60 13.96
CA ALA A 388 19.37 18.94 14.42
C ALA A 388 20.33 18.89 15.62
N ASP A 389 21.21 19.88 15.70
CA ASP A 389 22.12 20.12 16.82
C ASP A 389 22.26 21.62 17.09
N GLU A 390 23.12 22.00 18.03
CA GLU A 390 23.34 23.42 18.38
C GLU A 390 23.88 24.26 17.21
N ASN A 391 24.62 23.65 16.27
CA ASN A 391 25.21 24.33 15.12
C ASN A 391 24.23 24.40 13.92
N ALA A 392 23.25 23.47 13.85
CA ALA A 392 22.25 23.40 12.80
C ALA A 392 20.85 23.18 13.43
N PRO A 393 20.31 24.15 14.18
CA PRO A 393 19.03 24.02 14.86
C PRO A 393 17.89 23.98 13.87
N LEU A 394 16.95 23.05 14.05
CA LEU A 394 15.71 22.95 13.29
C LEU A 394 14.52 23.37 14.16
N ALA A 395 13.73 24.31 13.66
CA ALA A 395 12.43 24.62 14.26
C ALA A 395 11.43 23.49 14.02
N VAL A 396 11.41 22.96 12.80
CA VAL A 396 10.59 21.81 12.39
C VAL A 396 11.44 20.90 11.49
N ALA A 397 11.46 19.60 11.76
CA ALA A 397 12.18 18.72 10.86
C ALA A 397 11.37 18.46 9.57
N VAL A 398 10.07 18.13 9.68
CA VAL A 398 9.18 17.92 8.53
C VAL A 398 7.92 18.75 8.68
N LEU A 399 7.66 19.63 7.72
CA LEU A 399 6.44 20.44 7.65
C LEU A 399 5.55 19.91 6.53
N VAL A 400 4.30 19.58 6.87
CA VAL A 400 3.24 19.17 5.93
C VAL A 400 2.09 20.16 6.05
N SER A 401 1.80 20.89 4.97
CA SER A 401 0.76 21.92 4.95
C SER A 401 -0.09 21.79 3.69
N ASP A 402 -1.39 21.52 3.86
CA ASP A 402 -2.35 21.30 2.76
C ASP A 402 -1.82 20.28 1.72
N ALA A 403 -1.23 19.17 2.20
CA ALA A 403 -0.47 18.25 1.38
C ALA A 403 -0.69 16.78 1.76
N GLY A 404 -0.44 15.88 0.78
CA GLY A 404 -0.33 14.45 0.96
C GLY A 404 1.14 14.01 0.88
N LEU A 405 1.69 13.53 2.01
CA LEU A 405 3.07 13.05 2.13
C LEU A 405 3.09 11.65 2.75
N GLU A 406 3.81 10.70 2.14
CA GLU A 406 4.20 9.46 2.80
C GLU A 406 5.65 9.61 3.32
N LEU A 407 5.83 9.48 4.64
CA LEU A 407 7.12 9.48 5.32
C LEU A 407 7.34 8.11 5.96
N GLN A 408 8.37 7.38 5.53
CA GLN A 408 8.61 6.02 5.97
C GLN A 408 10.09 5.80 6.31
N ASP A 409 10.36 4.94 7.32
CA ASP A 409 11.70 4.53 7.76
C ASP A 409 12.65 5.72 7.97
N THR A 410 12.12 6.83 8.50
CA THR A 410 12.85 8.09 8.72
C THR A 410 13.18 8.27 10.19
N GLU A 411 14.43 8.60 10.48
CA GLU A 411 14.91 8.93 11.83
C GLU A 411 14.98 10.47 11.98
N ILE A 412 14.29 11.02 12.98
CA ILE A 412 14.27 12.46 13.29
C ILE A 412 14.76 12.68 14.71
N VAL A 413 15.84 13.46 14.87
CA VAL A 413 16.45 13.68 16.18
C VAL A 413 16.78 15.17 16.41
N GLY A 414 16.38 15.68 17.56
CA GLY A 414 16.88 16.95 18.11
C GLY A 414 16.22 18.23 17.58
N ALA A 415 15.20 18.16 16.72
CA ALA A 415 14.46 19.34 16.27
C ALA A 415 13.65 19.98 17.42
N ALA A 416 13.17 21.21 17.25
CA ALA A 416 12.22 21.75 18.21
C ALA A 416 10.88 21.00 18.10
N THR A 417 10.30 20.92 16.90
CA THR A 417 9.19 20.03 16.56
C THR A 417 9.66 19.02 15.52
N GLY A 418 9.42 17.72 15.75
CA GLY A 418 9.83 16.70 14.79
C GLY A 418 9.01 16.80 13.51
N ILE A 419 7.70 16.62 13.58
CA ILE A 419 6.79 16.71 12.42
C ILE A 419 5.64 17.66 12.76
N GLU A 420 5.37 18.62 11.87
CA GLU A 420 4.21 19.50 11.95
C GLU A 420 3.29 19.24 10.76
N ILE A 421 2.03 18.89 11.05
CA ILE A 421 0.98 18.61 10.05
C ILE A 421 -0.15 19.61 10.28
N ARG A 422 -0.50 20.37 9.25
CA ARG A 422 -1.52 21.41 9.35
C ARG A 422 -2.33 21.56 8.07
N GLY A 423 -3.40 22.34 8.15
CA GLY A 423 -4.30 22.58 7.01
C GLY A 423 -5.14 21.34 6.69
N LYS A 424 -5.39 21.06 5.41
CA LYS A 424 -6.10 19.87 4.93
C LYS A 424 -5.10 18.80 4.46
N SER A 425 -4.33 18.26 5.39
CA SER A 425 -3.25 17.33 5.07
C SER A 425 -3.64 15.86 5.33
N THR A 426 -3.21 14.97 4.43
CA THR A 426 -3.44 13.52 4.49
C THR A 426 -2.11 12.76 4.57
N ALA A 427 -1.22 13.13 5.49
CA ALA A 427 0.09 12.49 5.64
C ALA A 427 -0.03 11.05 6.15
N VAL A 428 0.82 10.17 5.64
CA VAL A 428 1.03 8.81 6.15
C VAL A 428 2.43 8.71 6.75
N LEU A 429 2.52 8.59 8.07
CA LEU A 429 3.77 8.42 8.80
C LEU A 429 3.91 6.96 9.21
N ARG A 430 4.91 6.24 8.66
CA ARG A 430 5.06 4.80 8.89
C ARG A 430 6.46 4.43 9.32
N ALA A 431 6.57 3.64 10.40
CA ALA A 431 7.84 3.08 10.88
C ALA A 431 8.96 4.13 11.07
N ASN A 432 8.60 5.36 11.45
CA ASN A 432 9.57 6.41 11.72
C ASN A 432 10.01 6.39 13.19
N SER A 433 11.23 6.86 13.46
CA SER A 433 11.72 7.15 14.80
C SER A 433 11.81 8.66 15.00
N ILE A 434 11.06 9.21 15.96
CA ILE A 434 11.03 10.64 16.28
C ILE A 434 11.47 10.81 17.73
N GLU A 435 12.68 11.34 17.93
CA GLU A 435 13.33 11.28 19.23
C GLU A 435 13.97 12.62 19.62
N ASP A 436 14.03 12.86 20.92
CA ASP A 436 14.73 13.98 21.55
C ASP A 436 14.36 15.36 20.96
N CYS A 437 13.13 15.52 20.46
CA CYS A 437 12.60 16.81 20.03
C CYS A 437 12.27 17.68 21.26
N ARG A 438 12.73 18.96 21.23
CA ARG A 438 12.66 19.83 22.39
C ARG A 438 11.24 20.19 22.82
N ASP A 439 10.34 20.44 21.86
CA ASP A 439 8.98 20.93 22.12
C ASP A 439 7.95 19.80 22.03
N THR A 440 7.95 19.06 20.94
CA THR A 440 7.07 17.90 20.70
C THR A 440 7.60 17.05 19.55
N GLY A 441 7.32 15.76 19.57
CA GLY A 441 7.65 14.87 18.45
C GLY A 441 6.78 15.16 17.23
N ILE A 442 5.46 15.20 17.39
CA ILE A 442 4.50 15.43 16.30
C ILE A 442 3.41 16.41 16.75
N ARG A 443 3.14 17.43 15.93
CA ARG A 443 2.02 18.35 16.09
C ARG A 443 1.06 18.20 14.92
N ILE A 444 -0.22 18.05 15.20
CA ILE A 444 -1.29 17.87 14.21
C ILE A 444 -2.37 18.91 14.45
N SER A 445 -2.68 19.72 13.45
CA SER A 445 -3.63 20.81 13.55
C SER A 445 -4.42 21.03 12.24
N GLY A 446 -5.40 21.92 12.27
CA GLY A 446 -6.26 22.17 11.11
C GLY A 446 -7.20 21.00 10.82
N ASP A 447 -7.80 20.98 9.63
CA ASP A 447 -8.71 19.92 9.16
C ASP A 447 -7.90 18.76 8.54
N SER A 448 -6.87 18.29 9.28
CA SER A 448 -5.96 17.26 8.81
C SER A 448 -6.32 15.87 9.34
N ALA A 449 -6.14 14.86 8.49
CA ALA A 449 -6.45 13.46 8.80
C ALA A 449 -5.24 12.55 8.52
N PRO A 450 -4.11 12.70 9.22
CA PRO A 450 -2.94 11.89 9.00
C PRO A 450 -3.06 10.50 9.64
N TRP A 451 -2.29 9.57 9.07
CA TRP A 451 -2.14 8.22 9.60
C TRP A 451 -0.76 8.06 10.23
N LEU A 452 -0.71 7.71 11.51
CA LEU A 452 0.49 7.44 12.27
C LEU A 452 0.55 5.94 12.56
N LEU A 453 1.42 5.22 11.82
CA LEU A 453 1.46 3.77 11.82
C LEU A 453 2.83 3.26 12.28
N TYR A 454 2.88 2.56 13.40
CA TYR A 454 4.08 1.88 13.91
C TYR A 454 5.31 2.80 14.10
N ASN A 455 5.12 4.06 14.44
CA ASN A 455 6.21 4.97 14.73
C ASN A 455 6.70 4.81 16.18
N ALA A 456 7.99 5.03 16.38
CA ALA A 456 8.58 5.19 17.71
C ALA A 456 8.69 6.69 18.01
N ILE A 457 7.96 7.17 19.02
CA ILE A 457 7.92 8.58 19.42
C ILE A 457 8.41 8.64 20.87
N LEU A 458 9.69 8.98 21.05
CA LEU A 458 10.38 8.74 22.29
C LEU A 458 11.17 9.96 22.77
N ARG A 459 11.13 10.25 24.06
CA ARG A 459 11.94 11.29 24.71
C ARG A 459 11.71 12.70 24.18
N ASN A 460 10.52 12.98 23.66
CA ASN A 460 10.18 14.31 23.14
C ASN A 460 9.63 15.22 24.23
N GLY A 461 9.59 16.53 23.98
CA GLY A 461 9.03 17.53 24.88
C GLY A 461 9.85 17.79 26.14
N ARG A 462 11.13 17.42 26.17
CA ARG A 462 12.00 17.58 27.33
C ARG A 462 12.52 19.01 27.46
N ARG A 463 11.72 19.87 28.05
CA ARG A 463 12.17 21.19 28.50
C ARG A 463 12.66 21.12 29.96
N PRO A 464 13.63 21.97 30.38
CA PRO A 464 14.20 21.90 31.73
C PRO A 464 13.16 22.05 32.86
N HIS A 465 12.00 22.65 32.58
CA HIS A 465 10.99 22.96 33.59
C HIS A 465 9.56 22.54 33.22
N ASP A 466 9.33 22.04 31.99
CA ASP A 466 8.00 21.63 31.54
C ASP A 466 8.15 20.54 30.46
N ALA A 467 7.81 19.32 30.82
CA ALA A 467 7.85 18.20 29.87
C ALA A 467 6.59 18.22 28.99
N GLY A 468 6.78 18.46 27.70
CA GLY A 468 5.71 18.46 26.71
C GLY A 468 5.33 17.05 26.24
N PRO A 469 4.20 16.87 25.54
CA PRO A 469 3.80 15.58 24.98
C PRO A 469 4.61 15.19 23.74
N GLY A 470 4.74 13.90 23.51
CA GLY A 470 5.31 13.35 22.27
C GLY A 470 4.47 13.70 21.06
N VAL A 471 3.14 13.65 21.20
CA VAL A 471 2.18 14.02 20.15
C VAL A 471 1.16 15.04 20.68
N ILE A 472 0.91 16.08 19.90
CA ILE A 472 -0.17 17.05 20.14
C ILE A 472 -1.15 16.99 18.99
N VAL A 473 -2.41 16.76 19.30
CA VAL A 473 -3.53 16.84 18.36
C VAL A 473 -4.40 18.04 18.75
N GLU A 474 -4.64 18.94 17.82
CA GLU A 474 -5.48 20.13 17.99
C GLU A 474 -6.75 19.98 17.15
N ALA A 475 -7.93 20.34 17.72
CA ALA A 475 -9.18 20.32 16.96
C ALA A 475 -9.12 21.29 15.75
N PRO A 476 -9.71 20.96 14.60
CA PRO A 476 -10.58 19.83 14.29
C PRO A 476 -9.85 18.60 13.67
N ALA A 477 -8.57 18.40 13.90
CA ALA A 477 -7.81 17.30 13.29
C ALA A 477 -8.34 15.91 13.70
N HIS A 478 -8.29 14.96 12.75
CA HIS A 478 -8.80 13.60 12.91
C HIS A 478 -7.72 12.55 12.56
N PRO A 479 -6.61 12.44 13.32
CA PRO A 479 -5.57 11.48 13.06
C PRO A 479 -5.98 10.05 13.40
N VAL A 480 -5.40 9.08 12.68
CA VAL A 480 -5.42 7.66 13.03
C VAL A 480 -4.08 7.28 13.62
N LEU A 481 -4.05 6.75 14.86
CA LEU A 481 -2.85 6.35 15.58
C LEU A 481 -2.93 4.85 15.89
N ILE A 482 -2.08 4.03 15.23
CA ILE A 482 -2.09 2.58 15.39
C ILE A 482 -0.67 2.03 15.48
N GLY A 483 -0.43 1.15 16.45
CA GLY A 483 0.82 0.44 16.62
C GLY A 483 2.01 1.33 16.98
N ASN A 484 1.78 2.61 17.31
CA ASN A 484 2.86 3.50 17.69
C ASN A 484 3.37 3.19 19.09
N THR A 485 4.66 3.43 19.33
CA THR A 485 5.28 3.32 20.65
C THR A 485 5.56 4.72 21.18
N PHE A 486 4.98 5.06 22.31
CA PHE A 486 5.20 6.31 23.05
C PHE A 486 6.00 6.04 24.31
N GLY A 487 6.97 6.87 24.63
CA GLY A 487 7.71 6.69 25.86
C GLY A 487 8.72 7.76 26.20
N ASP A 488 8.91 7.96 27.50
CA ASP A 488 9.79 8.98 28.05
C ASP A 488 9.44 10.44 27.61
N ASP A 489 8.21 10.64 27.11
CA ASP A 489 7.65 11.94 26.75
C ASP A 489 6.83 12.41 27.96
N GLY A 490 7.19 13.40 28.66
CA GLY A 490 6.47 13.98 29.79
C GLY A 490 5.42 13.12 30.52
N SER A 491 4.52 13.74 31.23
CA SER A 491 3.45 13.05 31.97
C SER A 491 2.25 12.62 31.07
N ASP A 492 2.10 13.20 29.90
CA ASP A 492 1.01 12.93 28.95
C ASP A 492 1.62 12.76 27.54
N PRO A 493 2.03 11.53 27.14
CA PRO A 493 2.73 11.29 25.89
C PRO A 493 1.92 11.72 24.65
N VAL A 494 0.57 11.69 24.74
CA VAL A 494 -0.33 12.07 23.65
C VAL A 494 -1.39 13.04 24.19
N ARG A 495 -1.30 14.30 23.79
CA ARG A 495 -2.31 15.31 24.12
C ARG A 495 -3.37 15.36 23.03
N LEU A 496 -4.63 15.12 23.41
CA LEU A 496 -5.78 15.05 22.52
C LEU A 496 -6.75 16.19 22.80
N PRO A 497 -7.49 16.67 21.79
CA PRO A 497 -8.58 17.62 22.00
C PRO A 497 -9.75 16.98 22.75
N GLU A 498 -10.61 17.80 23.31
CA GLU A 498 -11.84 17.36 23.97
C GLU A 498 -12.74 16.61 22.96
N GLY A 499 -13.26 15.45 23.38
CA GLY A 499 -14.14 14.62 22.54
C GLY A 499 -13.43 13.50 21.76
N MET A 500 -12.10 13.47 21.72
CA MET A 500 -11.38 12.34 21.12
C MET A 500 -11.20 11.20 22.12
N ASP A 501 -11.45 9.95 21.69
CA ASP A 501 -11.44 8.76 22.52
C ASP A 501 -10.00 8.33 22.90
N LYS A 502 -9.62 8.63 24.16
CA LYS A 502 -8.30 8.27 24.72
C LYS A 502 -8.14 6.76 24.92
N ASP A 503 -9.21 6.07 25.24
CA ASP A 503 -9.16 4.62 25.53
C ASP A 503 -8.92 3.85 24.24
N ARG A 504 -9.49 4.30 23.14
CA ARG A 504 -9.22 3.76 21.81
C ARG A 504 -7.74 3.92 21.44
N ILE A 505 -7.15 5.09 21.66
CA ILE A 505 -5.73 5.32 21.36
C ILE A 505 -4.86 4.43 22.26
N ALA A 506 -5.19 4.28 23.53
CA ALA A 506 -4.48 3.42 24.44
C ALA A 506 -4.56 1.93 24.03
N LYS A 507 -5.71 1.49 23.51
CA LYS A 507 -5.94 0.10 23.06
C LYS A 507 -5.05 -0.29 21.86
N PHE A 508 -4.78 0.65 20.94
CA PHE A 508 -4.08 0.34 19.68
C PHE A 508 -2.63 0.82 19.63
N ASN A 509 -2.09 1.34 20.74
CA ASN A 509 -0.73 1.85 20.79
C ASN A 509 -0.02 1.36 22.06
N PHE A 510 1.32 1.45 22.06
CA PHE A 510 2.15 1.01 23.17
C PHE A 510 2.68 2.21 23.95
N PHE A 511 2.45 2.22 25.26
CA PHE A 511 2.96 3.24 26.17
C PHE A 511 4.04 2.64 27.06
N LEU A 512 5.27 3.08 26.87
CA LEU A 512 6.37 2.63 27.73
C LEU A 512 6.22 3.26 29.11
N PRO A 513 6.47 2.51 30.21
CA PRO A 513 6.43 3.08 31.55
C PRO A 513 7.50 4.15 31.69
N ALA A 514 7.15 5.27 32.38
CA ALA A 514 8.10 6.31 32.71
C ALA A 514 9.28 5.72 33.50
N LYS A 515 10.51 5.99 33.06
CA LYS A 515 11.70 5.59 33.85
C LYS A 515 11.64 6.24 35.22
N PRO A 516 11.78 5.46 36.31
CA PRO A 516 11.87 6.05 37.65
C PRO A 516 13.03 7.04 37.66
N PRO A 517 12.89 8.21 38.36
CA PRO A 517 13.96 9.18 38.45
C PRO A 517 15.21 8.50 38.97
N ALA A 518 16.35 8.77 38.33
CA ALA A 518 17.64 8.22 38.75
C ALA A 518 17.82 8.50 40.26
N ARG A 519 17.86 7.45 41.07
CA ARG A 519 18.16 7.58 42.50
C ARG A 519 19.53 8.26 42.59
N ASN A 520 19.54 9.53 43.02
CA ASN A 520 20.75 10.20 43.44
C ASN A 520 21.40 9.29 44.47
N ARG A 521 22.48 8.63 44.12
CA ARG A 521 23.36 8.00 45.11
C ARG A 521 23.98 9.15 45.91
N GLY A 522 23.24 9.60 46.89
CA GLY A 522 23.72 10.56 47.86
C GLY A 522 24.99 10.04 48.46
N GLY A 523 25.98 10.91 48.49
CA GLY A 523 27.30 10.62 49.05
C GLY A 523 27.23 10.04 50.45
N ALA A 524 28.07 9.07 50.72
CA ALA A 524 28.34 8.59 52.04
C ALA A 524 28.88 9.74 52.91
N PRO A 525 28.40 9.92 54.14
CA PRO A 525 29.03 10.85 55.07
C PRO A 525 30.38 10.28 55.48
N ARG A 526 31.38 11.16 55.49
CA ARG A 526 32.69 10.90 56.13
C ARG A 526 32.58 10.83 57.68
#